data_b86dda9bf9a05ddbea6dfe0fe8692cb6
#
_entry.id   b86dda9bf9a05ddbea6dfe0fe8692cb6
#
_cell.length_a   1.000
_cell.length_b   1.000
_cell.length_c   1.000
_cell.angle_alpha   90.00
_cell.angle_beta   90.00
_cell.angle_gamma   90.00
#
_symmetry.space_group_name_H-M   'P 1'
#
loop_
_entity.id
_entity.type
_entity.pdbx_description
1 polymer ?
#
loop_
_entity_poly.entity_id
_entity_poly.type
_entity_poly.pdbx_seq_one_letter_code
_entity_poly.pdbx_strand_id
1 'polypeptide(L)'
;MMLKKLLSLAAWQRLVRRMLHSCGILPSASPPAVPFPGAELLRAEDIVKLPADERWRAARAIAADVEFILPTRNLEDVLPGADLAEVRMLPRLIRSHLWAMPEHELLTLGAITRMVAPNRVVEFGTFQGGSTLVMAANMDEGGRVVTIDLDPSQRTTHEHGLGTGLLEFDLGCLFRGTRFEQMIEQRYSNTLHVDDGDLVGSADLVFIDADHTYPFAKRDTAKALAFVRPGGWLLWHDYTWAPQDSECAGVTKAVNEFFLQHGTCFHIAKTRFAIHRVAAATPGRSDRILGGAS
;
A
#
# COMPACT_ATOMS: atom_id res chain seq x y z
N MET A 1 -1.95 31.07 -37.77
CA MET A 1 -1.64 29.66 -37.54
C MET A 1 -1.12 29.56 -36.09
N MET A 2 -2.06 29.52 -35.11
CA MET A 2 -1.73 29.50 -33.69
C MET A 2 -1.45 28.05 -33.28
N LEU A 3 -0.20 27.78 -32.88
CA LEU A 3 0.19 26.49 -32.27
C LEU A 3 -0.64 26.28 -31.00
N LYS A 4 -1.57 25.35 -31.04
CA LYS A 4 -2.14 24.74 -29.83
C LYS A 4 -1.02 23.96 -29.14
N LYS A 5 -0.34 24.57 -28.18
CA LYS A 5 0.48 23.84 -27.21
C LYS A 5 -0.49 23.04 -26.34
N LEU A 6 -0.67 21.78 -26.67
CA LEU A 6 -1.21 20.79 -25.74
C LEU A 6 -0.26 20.73 -24.54
N LEU A 7 -0.68 21.34 -23.44
CA LEU A 7 0.00 21.10 -22.17
C LEU A 7 -0.05 19.59 -21.90
N SER A 8 1.09 18.99 -21.66
CA SER A 8 1.12 17.60 -21.21
C SER A 8 0.25 17.46 -19.96
N LEU A 9 -0.36 16.31 -19.75
CA LEU A 9 -1.18 16.06 -18.56
C LEU A 9 -0.42 16.36 -17.26
N ALA A 10 0.89 16.10 -17.20
CA ALA A 10 1.76 16.48 -16.07
C ALA A 10 1.88 18.01 -15.88
N ALA A 11 1.85 18.78 -16.96
CA ALA A 11 1.83 20.24 -16.87
C ALA A 11 0.48 20.76 -16.40
N TRP A 12 -0.58 20.08 -16.77
CA TRP A 12 -1.95 20.39 -16.36
C TRP A 12 -2.18 20.02 -14.88
N GLN A 13 -1.71 18.88 -14.43
CA GLN A 13 -1.72 18.45 -13.02
C GLN A 13 -0.96 19.45 -12.13
N ARG A 14 0.22 19.93 -12.57
CA ARG A 14 0.93 21.00 -11.87
C ARG A 14 0.12 22.30 -11.80
N LEU A 15 -0.64 22.61 -12.83
CA LEU A 15 -1.51 23.78 -12.84
C LEU A 15 -2.67 23.65 -11.85
N VAL A 16 -3.35 22.51 -11.84
CA VAL A 16 -4.43 22.19 -10.89
C VAL A 16 -3.90 22.22 -9.46
N ARG A 17 -2.75 21.62 -9.18
CA ARG A 17 -2.12 21.67 -7.86
C ARG A 17 -1.79 23.08 -7.41
N ARG A 18 -1.26 23.94 -8.31
CA ARG A 18 -1.01 25.35 -8.02
C ARG A 18 -2.30 26.11 -7.76
N MET A 19 -3.35 25.85 -8.51
CA MET A 19 -4.67 26.47 -8.29
C MET A 19 -5.28 26.04 -6.95
N LEU A 20 -5.19 24.76 -6.60
CA LEU A 20 -5.68 24.24 -5.31
C LEU A 20 -4.89 24.81 -4.13
N HIS A 21 -3.57 25.01 -4.30
CA HIS A 21 -2.73 25.67 -3.30
C HIS A 21 -3.00 27.17 -3.16
N SER A 22 -3.15 27.89 -4.28
CA SER A 22 -3.38 29.34 -4.27
C SER A 22 -4.76 29.75 -3.76
N CYS A 23 -5.72 28.83 -3.81
CA CYS A 23 -7.08 29.06 -3.31
C CYS A 23 -7.28 28.65 -1.84
N GLY A 24 -6.22 28.22 -1.14
CA GLY A 24 -6.33 27.76 0.25
C GLY A 24 -7.19 26.50 0.44
N ILE A 25 -7.42 25.74 -0.64
CA ILE A 25 -8.38 24.64 -0.73
C ILE A 25 -7.76 23.30 -0.33
N LEU A 26 -6.48 23.25 0.07
CA LEU A 26 -5.90 22.05 0.69
C LEU A 26 -6.05 22.16 2.21
N PRO A 27 -7.14 21.64 2.76
CA PRO A 27 -7.33 21.68 4.20
C PRO A 27 -6.51 20.60 4.90
N SER A 28 -6.14 20.87 6.13
CA SER A 28 -5.46 19.94 7.05
C SER A 28 -6.32 18.72 7.44
N ALA A 29 -7.60 18.71 7.12
CA ALA A 29 -8.49 17.55 7.21
C ALA A 29 -9.62 17.73 6.21
N SER A 30 -9.68 16.87 5.22
CA SER A 30 -10.75 16.91 4.21
C SER A 30 -11.86 15.94 4.56
N PRO A 31 -13.15 16.33 4.39
CA PRO A 31 -14.25 15.40 4.51
C PRO A 31 -14.12 14.27 3.47
N PRO A 32 -14.73 13.08 3.73
CA PRO A 32 -14.69 11.97 2.80
C PRO A 32 -15.17 12.42 1.42
N ALA A 33 -14.40 12.07 0.38
CA ALA A 33 -14.77 12.40 -0.98
C ALA A 33 -15.98 11.57 -1.39
N VAL A 34 -17.07 12.23 -1.75
CA VAL A 34 -18.13 11.55 -2.51
C VAL A 34 -17.56 11.23 -3.88
N PRO A 35 -17.58 9.96 -4.34
CA PRO A 35 -17.10 9.62 -5.67
C PRO A 35 -17.80 10.48 -6.72
N PHE A 36 -17.04 11.07 -7.63
CA PHE A 36 -17.61 11.74 -8.80
C PHE A 36 -17.76 10.69 -9.91
N PRO A 37 -18.98 10.23 -10.23
CA PRO A 37 -19.20 9.20 -11.24
C PRO A 37 -18.66 9.63 -12.59
N GLY A 38 -17.84 8.81 -13.23
CA GLY A 38 -17.30 9.09 -14.57
C GLY A 38 -16.09 10.01 -14.60
N ALA A 39 -15.45 10.30 -13.46
CA ALA A 39 -14.24 11.12 -13.41
C ALA A 39 -13.10 10.58 -14.29
N GLU A 40 -13.01 9.27 -14.43
CA GLU A 40 -12.05 8.59 -15.31
C GLU A 40 -12.24 8.88 -16.80
N LEU A 41 -13.41 9.40 -17.21
CA LEU A 41 -13.74 9.72 -18.58
C LEU A 41 -13.62 11.21 -18.90
N LEU A 42 -13.43 12.05 -17.89
CA LEU A 42 -13.37 13.50 -18.06
C LEU A 42 -11.99 13.94 -18.57
N ARG A 43 -12.01 14.70 -19.67
CA ARG A 43 -10.83 15.41 -20.15
C ARG A 43 -10.68 16.73 -19.39
N ALA A 44 -9.45 17.22 -19.28
CA ALA A 44 -9.16 18.52 -18.66
C ALA A 44 -10.02 19.67 -19.20
N GLU A 45 -10.29 19.66 -20.51
CA GLU A 45 -11.12 20.64 -21.20
C GLU A 45 -12.61 20.57 -20.85
N ASP A 46 -13.06 19.43 -20.33
CA ASP A 46 -14.44 19.25 -19.91
C ASP A 46 -14.65 19.72 -18.45
N ILE A 47 -13.63 19.57 -17.62
CA ILE A 47 -13.68 20.00 -16.21
C ILE A 47 -13.89 21.50 -16.09
N VAL A 48 -13.25 22.29 -16.95
CA VAL A 48 -13.40 23.77 -16.91
C VAL A 48 -14.81 24.23 -17.24
N LYS A 49 -15.62 23.39 -17.88
CA LYS A 49 -17.02 23.65 -18.21
C LYS A 49 -18.01 23.31 -17.10
N LEU A 50 -17.56 22.58 -16.09
CA LEU A 50 -18.41 22.18 -14.96
C LEU A 50 -18.71 23.38 -14.02
N PRO A 51 -19.82 23.35 -13.28
CA PRO A 51 -20.05 24.25 -12.15
C PRO A 51 -18.89 24.23 -11.14
N ALA A 52 -18.67 25.30 -10.41
CA ALA A 52 -17.47 25.47 -9.58
C ALA A 52 -17.31 24.35 -8.53
N ASP A 53 -18.41 23.92 -7.91
CA ASP A 53 -18.43 22.82 -6.92
C ASP A 53 -18.17 21.45 -7.55
N GLU A 54 -18.71 21.18 -8.73
CA GLU A 54 -18.46 19.95 -9.48
C GLU A 54 -17.05 19.95 -10.06
N ARG A 55 -16.57 21.09 -10.56
CA ARG A 55 -15.21 21.26 -11.07
C ARG A 55 -14.16 20.88 -10.04
N TRP A 56 -14.37 21.32 -8.79
CA TRP A 56 -13.48 20.99 -7.70
C TRP A 56 -13.47 19.48 -7.41
N ARG A 57 -14.65 18.83 -7.38
CA ARG A 57 -14.77 17.37 -7.16
C ARG A 57 -14.11 16.58 -8.29
N ALA A 58 -14.33 16.97 -9.55
CA ALA A 58 -13.73 16.33 -10.71
C ALA A 58 -12.21 16.51 -10.74
N ALA A 59 -11.72 17.72 -10.47
CA ALA A 59 -10.28 18.00 -10.40
C ALA A 59 -9.60 17.17 -9.28
N ARG A 60 -10.25 17.05 -8.13
CA ARG A 60 -9.77 16.23 -7.01
C ARG A 60 -9.75 14.75 -7.34
N ALA A 61 -10.79 14.23 -8.01
CA ALA A 61 -10.83 12.83 -8.42
C ALA A 61 -9.72 12.49 -9.41
N ILE A 62 -9.43 13.40 -10.37
CA ILE A 62 -8.32 13.21 -11.33
C ILE A 62 -6.97 13.31 -10.64
N ALA A 63 -6.79 14.28 -9.74
CA ALA A 63 -5.56 14.41 -8.97
C ALA A 63 -5.31 13.17 -8.07
N ALA A 64 -6.38 12.56 -7.56
CA ALA A 64 -6.30 11.33 -6.77
C ALA A 64 -5.80 10.12 -7.57
N ASP A 65 -5.95 10.14 -8.89
CA ASP A 65 -5.57 9.00 -9.74
C ASP A 65 -4.05 8.82 -9.89
N VAL A 66 -3.26 9.90 -9.80
CA VAL A 66 -1.84 9.85 -10.19
C VAL A 66 -0.91 10.73 -9.35
N GLU A 67 -1.41 11.52 -8.41
CA GLU A 67 -0.59 12.40 -7.59
C GLU A 67 -0.43 11.91 -6.15
N PHE A 68 0.70 12.29 -5.54
CA PHE A 68 0.92 12.13 -4.11
C PHE A 68 -0.08 13.01 -3.35
N ILE A 69 -1.14 12.42 -2.82
CA ILE A 69 -2.10 13.14 -1.97
C ILE A 69 -1.95 12.80 -0.50
N LEU A 70 -1.22 11.71 -0.16
CA LEU A 70 -0.98 11.35 1.23
C LEU A 70 -0.06 12.36 1.90
N PRO A 71 -0.33 12.75 3.15
CA PRO A 71 0.61 13.52 3.93
C PRO A 71 1.89 12.70 4.16
N THR A 72 3.04 13.29 3.79
CA THR A 72 4.34 12.67 4.04
C THR A 72 4.77 12.89 5.48
N ARG A 73 5.27 11.84 6.13
CA ARG A 73 5.81 11.84 7.48
C ARG A 73 7.13 11.10 7.54
N ASN A 74 8.02 11.50 8.43
CA ASN A 74 9.15 10.64 8.78
C ASN A 74 8.64 9.40 9.53
N LEU A 75 9.42 8.32 9.50
CA LEU A 75 9.00 7.08 10.13
C LEU A 75 8.75 7.24 11.64
N GLU A 76 9.60 7.98 12.33
CA GLU A 76 9.50 8.26 13.76
C GLU A 76 8.27 9.10 14.16
N ASP A 77 7.72 9.88 13.22
CA ASP A 77 6.46 10.61 13.44
C ASP A 77 5.23 9.67 13.42
N VAL A 78 5.35 8.53 12.74
CA VAL A 78 4.28 7.51 12.63
C VAL A 78 4.46 6.41 13.67
N LEU A 79 5.71 5.99 13.88
CA LEU A 79 6.13 4.94 14.80
C LEU A 79 7.24 5.51 15.72
N PRO A 80 6.88 6.15 16.84
CA PRO A 80 7.85 6.79 17.75
C PRO A 80 8.96 5.84 18.21
N GLY A 81 10.22 6.24 18.05
CA GLY A 81 11.40 5.44 18.35
C GLY A 81 11.90 4.58 17.20
N ALA A 82 11.29 4.64 16.03
CA ALA A 82 11.72 3.87 14.86
C ALA A 82 13.11 4.26 14.34
N ASP A 83 13.54 5.47 14.56
CA ASP A 83 14.89 5.99 14.27
C ASP A 83 15.99 5.32 15.11
N LEU A 84 15.62 4.73 16.24
CA LEU A 84 16.51 3.98 17.14
C LEU A 84 16.35 2.47 17.04
N ALA A 85 15.51 1.98 16.14
CA ALA A 85 15.24 0.56 16.00
C ALA A 85 16.49 -0.19 15.51
N GLU A 86 16.89 -1.22 16.24
CA GLU A 86 17.93 -2.16 15.79
C GLU A 86 17.35 -3.10 14.74
N VAL A 87 17.79 -2.95 13.49
CA VAL A 87 17.28 -3.72 12.35
C VAL A 87 18.30 -4.78 11.92
N ARG A 88 17.85 -6.02 11.80
CA ARG A 88 18.65 -7.11 11.26
C ARG A 88 18.54 -7.16 9.75
N MET A 89 19.67 -7.00 9.07
CA MET A 89 19.82 -7.14 7.63
C MET A 89 20.79 -8.28 7.30
N LEU A 90 20.42 -9.12 6.32
CA LEU A 90 21.27 -10.21 5.88
C LEU A 90 22.00 -9.80 4.57
N PRO A 91 23.30 -10.12 4.40
CA PRO A 91 24.05 -9.71 3.20
C PRO A 91 23.44 -10.17 1.88
N ARG A 92 22.73 -11.30 1.86
CA ARG A 92 22.04 -11.82 0.66
C ARG A 92 20.91 -10.92 0.13
N LEU A 93 20.48 -9.94 0.92
CA LEU A 93 19.45 -8.96 0.54
C LEU A 93 20.02 -7.82 -0.32
N ILE A 94 21.34 -7.66 -0.33
CA ILE A 94 21.98 -6.57 -1.06
C ILE A 94 21.92 -6.88 -2.55
N ARG A 95 21.21 -6.04 -3.31
CA ARG A 95 21.09 -6.08 -4.77
C ARG A 95 20.86 -7.48 -5.36
N SER A 96 19.89 -8.19 -4.83
CA SER A 96 19.56 -9.53 -5.31
C SER A 96 19.02 -9.54 -6.76
N HIS A 97 18.32 -8.48 -7.16
CA HIS A 97 17.72 -8.34 -8.50
C HIS A 97 17.44 -6.86 -8.82
N LEU A 98 17.28 -6.54 -10.12
CA LEU A 98 16.97 -5.18 -10.58
C LEU A 98 15.65 -4.63 -9.99
N TRP A 99 14.65 -5.48 -9.83
CA TRP A 99 13.33 -5.16 -9.27
C TRP A 99 13.23 -5.45 -7.77
N ALA A 100 14.32 -5.86 -7.13
CA ALA A 100 14.32 -6.03 -5.69
C ALA A 100 14.16 -4.67 -4.98
N MET A 101 13.48 -4.69 -3.85
CA MET A 101 13.36 -3.52 -3.00
C MET A 101 14.75 -3.00 -2.62
N PRO A 102 15.03 -1.69 -2.76
CA PRO A 102 16.33 -1.12 -2.41
C PRO A 102 16.61 -1.21 -0.91
N GLU A 103 17.88 -1.25 -0.55
CA GLU A 103 18.35 -1.53 0.80
C GLU A 103 17.80 -0.57 1.86
N HIS A 104 17.64 0.72 1.53
CA HIS A 104 17.07 1.70 2.46
C HIS A 104 15.59 1.45 2.76
N GLU A 105 14.83 0.92 1.79
CA GLU A 105 13.43 0.53 1.98
C GLU A 105 13.34 -0.79 2.76
N LEU A 106 14.23 -1.75 2.50
CA LEU A 106 14.34 -2.97 3.32
C LEU A 106 14.69 -2.64 4.78
N LEU A 107 15.60 -1.68 5.01
CA LEU A 107 15.92 -1.19 6.35
C LEU A 107 14.70 -0.56 7.02
N THR A 108 13.96 0.27 6.28
CA THR A 108 12.72 0.89 6.78
C THR A 108 11.65 -0.15 7.08
N LEU A 109 11.48 -1.16 6.23
CA LEU A 109 10.54 -2.27 6.46
C LEU A 109 10.92 -3.07 7.72
N GLY A 110 12.22 -3.31 7.92
CA GLY A 110 12.73 -3.93 9.14
C GLY A 110 12.43 -3.12 10.40
N ALA A 111 12.62 -1.79 10.33
CA ALA A 111 12.28 -0.88 11.43
C ALA A 111 10.77 -0.87 11.72
N ILE A 112 9.93 -0.81 10.69
CA ILE A 112 8.47 -0.93 10.84
C ILE A 112 8.11 -2.24 11.52
N THR A 113 8.68 -3.37 11.08
CA THR A 113 8.43 -4.68 11.67
C THR A 113 8.84 -4.72 13.14
N ARG A 114 10.01 -4.18 13.51
CA ARG A 114 10.47 -4.09 14.91
C ARG A 114 9.51 -3.28 15.77
N MET A 115 9.05 -2.12 15.26
CA MET A 115 8.19 -1.21 16.01
C MET A 115 6.76 -1.72 16.14
N VAL A 116 6.24 -2.39 15.12
CA VAL A 116 4.91 -3.03 15.15
C VAL A 116 4.93 -4.28 16.04
N ALA A 117 6.10 -4.97 16.13
CA ALA A 117 6.30 -6.24 16.85
C ALA A 117 5.18 -7.26 16.55
N PRO A 118 4.95 -7.61 15.26
CA PRO A 118 3.82 -8.45 14.88
C PRO A 118 4.05 -9.90 15.27
N ASN A 119 3.00 -10.59 15.74
CA ASN A 119 2.99 -12.05 15.86
C ASN A 119 2.69 -12.70 14.50
N ARG A 120 1.85 -12.08 13.68
CA ARG A 120 1.51 -12.55 12.34
C ARG A 120 1.60 -11.41 11.32
N VAL A 121 2.38 -11.65 10.27
CA VAL A 121 2.44 -10.83 9.07
C VAL A 121 1.81 -11.61 7.92
N VAL A 122 1.00 -10.94 7.09
CA VAL A 122 0.58 -11.45 5.78
C VAL A 122 1.18 -10.57 4.71
N GLU A 123 1.78 -11.16 3.71
CA GLU A 123 2.43 -10.49 2.59
C GLU A 123 1.76 -10.93 1.28
N PHE A 124 1.41 -9.98 0.43
CA PHE A 124 1.01 -10.21 -0.95
C PHE A 124 2.18 -9.88 -1.87
N GLY A 125 2.65 -10.88 -2.64
CA GLY A 125 3.85 -10.80 -3.46
C GLY A 125 5.09 -11.30 -2.71
N THR A 126 5.58 -12.49 -3.09
CA THR A 126 6.79 -13.09 -2.51
C THR A 126 8.04 -12.72 -3.29
N PHE A 127 7.96 -12.78 -4.64
CA PHE A 127 9.11 -12.59 -5.52
C PHE A 127 10.32 -13.43 -5.05
N GLN A 128 11.51 -12.81 -4.89
CA GLN A 128 12.67 -13.51 -4.31
C GLN A 128 12.56 -13.75 -2.79
N GLY A 129 11.60 -13.14 -2.11
CA GLY A 129 11.41 -13.24 -0.66
C GLY A 129 12.32 -12.30 0.15
N GLY A 130 12.75 -11.18 -0.43
CA GLY A 130 13.59 -10.21 0.26
C GLY A 130 12.86 -9.49 1.39
N SER A 131 11.69 -8.93 1.13
CA SER A 131 10.78 -8.34 2.10
C SER A 131 10.33 -9.35 3.16
N THR A 132 9.94 -10.56 2.72
CA THR A 132 9.59 -11.69 3.59
C THR A 132 10.69 -11.98 4.60
N LEU A 133 11.93 -12.11 4.11
CA LEU A 133 13.10 -12.41 4.96
C LEU A 133 13.40 -11.27 5.94
N VAL A 134 13.31 -10.01 5.49
CA VAL A 134 13.52 -8.86 6.39
C VAL A 134 12.47 -8.85 7.48
N MET A 135 11.20 -9.04 7.15
CA MET A 135 10.15 -9.09 8.15
C MET A 135 10.38 -10.24 9.14
N ALA A 136 10.60 -11.47 8.66
CA ALA A 136 10.87 -12.62 9.52
C ALA A 136 12.11 -12.42 10.42
N ALA A 137 13.16 -11.79 9.90
CA ALA A 137 14.39 -11.54 10.65
C ALA A 137 14.24 -10.48 11.76
N ASN A 138 13.20 -9.63 11.65
CA ASN A 138 12.93 -8.55 12.59
C ASN A 138 11.69 -8.75 13.47
N MET A 139 11.03 -9.89 13.35
CA MET A 139 10.01 -10.35 14.29
C MET A 139 10.64 -10.97 15.54
N ASP A 140 9.85 -11.08 16.60
CA ASP A 140 10.20 -11.86 17.78
C ASP A 140 10.09 -13.37 17.53
N GLU A 141 10.73 -14.17 18.38
CA GLU A 141 10.67 -15.63 18.28
C GLU A 141 9.20 -16.13 18.38
N GLY A 142 8.82 -17.01 17.46
CA GLY A 142 7.45 -17.53 17.38
C GLY A 142 6.53 -16.74 16.44
N GLY A 143 6.95 -15.57 15.96
CA GLY A 143 6.23 -14.84 14.90
C GLY A 143 6.15 -15.63 13.60
N ARG A 144 5.14 -15.33 12.78
CA ARG A 144 4.88 -16.00 11.50
C ARG A 144 4.66 -15.00 10.39
N VAL A 145 5.30 -15.24 9.24
CA VAL A 145 5.04 -14.54 7.98
C VAL A 145 4.33 -15.52 7.04
N VAL A 146 3.12 -15.18 6.61
CA VAL A 146 2.43 -15.87 5.52
C VAL A 146 2.61 -15.04 4.28
N THR A 147 3.37 -15.53 3.31
CA THR A 147 3.60 -14.84 2.03
C THR A 147 2.86 -15.55 0.91
N ILE A 148 2.14 -14.78 0.09
CA ILE A 148 1.22 -15.29 -0.93
C ILE A 148 1.67 -14.77 -2.29
N ASP A 149 1.86 -15.69 -3.23
CA ASP A 149 2.22 -15.36 -4.61
C ASP A 149 1.60 -16.35 -5.59
N LEU A 150 1.52 -15.98 -6.85
CA LEU A 150 1.07 -16.88 -7.90
C LEU A 150 1.97 -18.10 -8.02
N ASP A 151 1.38 -19.26 -8.32
CA ASP A 151 2.14 -20.42 -8.71
C ASP A 151 3.03 -20.08 -9.93
N PRO A 152 4.31 -20.45 -9.95
CA PRO A 152 5.20 -20.17 -11.06
C PRO A 152 4.63 -20.61 -12.44
N SER A 153 3.85 -21.70 -12.47
CA SER A 153 3.21 -22.18 -13.69
C SER A 153 2.10 -21.25 -14.22
N GLN A 154 1.53 -20.42 -13.37
CA GLN A 154 0.46 -19.47 -13.72
C GLN A 154 1.01 -18.11 -14.19
N ARG A 155 2.31 -17.86 -14.03
CA ARG A 155 2.96 -16.59 -14.39
C ARG A 155 3.19 -16.40 -15.87
N THR A 156 2.88 -17.38 -16.73
CA THR A 156 3.13 -17.35 -18.17
C THR A 156 2.07 -16.61 -18.98
N THR A 157 1.01 -16.13 -18.35
CA THR A 157 -0.08 -15.43 -19.06
C THR A 157 0.06 -13.92 -18.91
N HIS A 158 -0.01 -13.20 -20.02
CA HIS A 158 0.04 -11.73 -20.11
C HIS A 158 -1.06 -10.98 -19.32
N GLU A 159 -1.87 -11.68 -18.56
CA GLU A 159 -2.99 -11.09 -17.81
C GLU A 159 -2.56 -10.30 -16.55
N HIS A 160 -1.31 -10.38 -16.17
CA HIS A 160 -0.81 -9.85 -14.90
C HIS A 160 0.17 -8.66 -15.02
N GLY A 161 0.06 -7.89 -16.09
CA GLY A 161 0.59 -6.52 -16.20
C GLY A 161 2.10 -6.32 -16.28
N LEU A 162 2.89 -6.93 -15.47
CA LEU A 162 4.35 -6.90 -15.57
C LEU A 162 4.80 -8.08 -16.39
N GLY A 163 5.59 -7.85 -17.44
CA GLY A 163 6.15 -8.89 -18.30
C GLY A 163 6.83 -9.97 -17.47
N THR A 164 6.01 -10.87 -16.98
CA THR A 164 6.40 -12.02 -16.17
C THR A 164 7.06 -13.04 -17.06
N GLY A 165 8.18 -12.63 -17.68
CA GLY A 165 9.13 -13.57 -18.23
C GLY A 165 9.40 -14.64 -17.20
N LEU A 166 9.73 -15.84 -17.64
CA LEU A 166 10.21 -16.91 -16.77
C LEU A 166 11.17 -16.31 -15.76
N LEU A 167 10.82 -16.33 -14.49
CA LEU A 167 11.72 -15.87 -13.46
C LEU A 167 12.96 -16.75 -13.54
N GLU A 168 14.13 -16.13 -13.62
CA GLU A 168 15.43 -16.83 -13.62
C GLU A 168 15.78 -17.40 -12.24
N PHE A 169 14.83 -17.37 -11.30
CA PHE A 169 15.02 -17.80 -9.91
C PHE A 169 13.72 -18.40 -9.32
N ASP A 170 13.88 -19.22 -8.29
CA ASP A 170 12.76 -19.77 -7.53
C ASP A 170 12.16 -18.70 -6.61
N LEU A 171 10.82 -18.67 -6.53
CA LEU A 171 10.10 -17.82 -5.58
C LEU A 171 10.57 -18.09 -4.16
N GLY A 172 10.90 -17.00 -3.42
CA GLY A 172 11.33 -17.11 -2.04
C GLY A 172 12.77 -17.62 -1.87
N CYS A 173 13.58 -17.64 -2.93
CA CYS A 173 14.96 -18.17 -2.87
C CYS A 173 15.82 -17.49 -1.78
N LEU A 174 15.53 -16.23 -1.42
CA LEU A 174 16.33 -15.49 -0.44
C LEU A 174 16.09 -15.94 1.01
N PHE A 175 14.95 -16.45 1.36
CA PHE A 175 14.73 -16.94 2.73
C PHE A 175 15.04 -18.43 2.89
N ARG A 176 15.10 -19.20 1.79
CA ARG A 176 15.41 -20.64 1.85
C ARG A 176 16.79 -20.91 2.40
N GLY A 177 16.91 -21.92 3.26
CA GLY A 177 18.14 -22.29 3.94
C GLY A 177 18.59 -21.31 5.03
N THR A 178 17.79 -20.27 5.34
CA THR A 178 18.05 -19.41 6.50
C THR A 178 17.38 -19.97 7.74
N ARG A 179 17.86 -19.57 8.92
CA ARG A 179 17.20 -19.91 10.18
C ARG A 179 15.78 -19.35 10.33
N PHE A 180 15.42 -18.38 9.48
CA PHE A 180 14.11 -17.73 9.49
C PHE A 180 13.07 -18.45 8.62
N GLU A 181 13.50 -19.39 7.76
CA GLU A 181 12.60 -20.13 6.88
C GLU A 181 11.48 -20.83 7.67
N GLN A 182 11.76 -21.34 8.85
CA GLN A 182 10.77 -21.99 9.73
C GLN A 182 9.66 -21.04 10.23
N MET A 183 9.87 -19.71 10.15
CA MET A 183 8.89 -18.68 10.48
C MET A 183 8.01 -18.28 9.29
N ILE A 184 8.33 -18.80 8.10
CA ILE A 184 7.73 -18.37 6.84
C ILE A 184 6.89 -19.48 6.26
N GLU A 185 5.62 -19.19 6.00
CA GLU A 185 4.71 -20.04 5.27
C GLU A 185 4.48 -19.41 3.89
N GLN A 186 4.95 -20.09 2.84
CA GLN A 186 4.72 -19.66 1.46
C GLN A 186 3.49 -20.36 0.90
N ARG A 187 2.50 -19.58 0.47
CA ARG A 187 1.28 -20.05 -0.20
C ARG A 187 1.32 -19.68 -1.68
N TYR A 188 1.02 -20.63 -2.55
CA TYR A 188 0.86 -20.41 -3.98
C TYR A 188 -0.63 -20.25 -4.30
N SER A 189 -1.05 -19.01 -4.49
CA SER A 189 -2.43 -18.69 -4.85
C SER A 189 -2.51 -17.30 -5.46
N ASN A 190 -3.50 -17.10 -6.30
CA ASN A 190 -3.92 -15.74 -6.62
C ASN A 190 -4.54 -15.12 -5.36
N THR A 191 -4.12 -13.91 -4.99
CA THR A 191 -4.64 -13.19 -3.81
C THR A 191 -6.16 -13.08 -3.81
N LEU A 192 -6.78 -13.08 -5.01
CA LEU A 192 -8.25 -13.06 -5.15
C LEU A 192 -8.94 -14.35 -4.72
N HIS A 193 -8.23 -15.48 -4.77
CA HIS A 193 -8.79 -16.83 -4.59
C HIS A 193 -8.12 -17.58 -3.43
N VAL A 194 -7.22 -16.94 -2.69
CA VAL A 194 -6.60 -17.57 -1.53
C VAL A 194 -7.69 -18.00 -0.54
N ASP A 195 -7.57 -19.22 -0.05
CA ASP A 195 -8.34 -19.65 1.11
C ASP A 195 -7.92 -18.82 2.30
N ASP A 196 -8.81 -17.98 2.76
CA ASP A 196 -8.55 -16.93 3.73
C ASP A 196 -9.16 -17.20 5.12
N GLY A 197 -9.76 -18.38 5.31
CA GLY A 197 -10.48 -18.70 6.53
C GLY A 197 -9.63 -18.53 7.81
N ASP A 198 -8.34 -18.79 7.76
CA ASP A 198 -7.41 -18.61 8.89
C ASP A 198 -6.74 -17.22 8.92
N LEU A 199 -6.87 -16.41 7.87
CA LEU A 199 -6.22 -15.12 7.74
C LEU A 199 -7.11 -13.94 8.13
N VAL A 200 -8.43 -14.08 8.00
CA VAL A 200 -9.39 -13.00 8.29
C VAL A 200 -9.26 -12.53 9.75
N GLY A 201 -9.01 -11.22 9.91
CA GLY A 201 -8.88 -10.56 11.21
C GLY A 201 -7.71 -11.04 12.07
N SER A 202 -6.71 -11.71 11.48
CA SER A 202 -5.63 -12.37 12.24
C SER A 202 -4.28 -11.67 12.16
N ALA A 203 -4.03 -10.84 11.14
CA ALA A 203 -2.74 -10.24 10.89
C ALA A 203 -2.53 -8.97 11.72
N ASP A 204 -1.37 -8.84 12.35
CA ASP A 204 -0.92 -7.60 12.99
C ASP A 204 -0.42 -6.58 11.97
N LEU A 205 0.17 -7.08 10.88
CA LEU A 205 0.68 -6.31 9.76
C LEU A 205 0.33 -7.04 8.46
N VAL A 206 -0.25 -6.32 7.49
CA VAL A 206 -0.38 -6.81 6.11
C VAL A 206 0.47 -5.94 5.20
N PHE A 207 1.38 -6.57 4.47
CA PHE A 207 2.25 -5.93 3.49
C PHE A 207 1.77 -6.26 2.07
N ILE A 208 1.54 -5.22 1.26
CA ILE A 208 0.95 -5.33 -0.08
C ILE A 208 2.00 -4.89 -1.09
N ASP A 209 2.55 -5.84 -1.84
CA ASP A 209 3.62 -5.66 -2.82
C ASP A 209 3.50 -6.72 -3.94
N ALA A 210 2.31 -6.86 -4.53
CA ALA A 210 2.02 -7.86 -5.55
C ALA A 210 1.91 -7.23 -6.95
N ASP A 211 0.75 -7.30 -7.59
CA ASP A 211 0.49 -6.72 -8.92
C ASP A 211 0.24 -5.21 -8.81
N HIS A 212 0.92 -4.43 -9.65
CA HIS A 212 0.86 -2.97 -9.61
C HIS A 212 -0.29 -2.38 -10.44
N THR A 213 -1.06 -3.20 -11.14
CA THR A 213 -2.22 -2.70 -11.88
C THR A 213 -3.33 -2.27 -10.92
N TYR A 214 -4.04 -1.19 -11.27
CA TYR A 214 -5.07 -0.63 -10.40
C TYR A 214 -6.15 -1.64 -9.96
N PRO A 215 -6.70 -2.51 -10.83
CA PRO A 215 -7.72 -3.47 -10.41
C PRO A 215 -7.21 -4.45 -9.35
N PHE A 216 -5.96 -4.91 -9.48
CA PHE A 216 -5.35 -5.83 -8.50
C PHE A 216 -4.97 -5.10 -7.22
N ALA A 217 -4.25 -3.98 -7.29
CA ALA A 217 -3.89 -3.19 -6.10
C ALA A 217 -5.12 -2.79 -5.25
N LYS A 218 -6.24 -2.45 -5.90
CA LYS A 218 -7.50 -2.14 -5.21
C LYS A 218 -8.10 -3.36 -4.51
N ARG A 219 -8.10 -4.53 -5.17
CA ARG A 219 -8.64 -5.77 -4.59
C ARG A 219 -7.76 -6.30 -3.48
N ASP A 220 -6.44 -6.24 -3.67
CA ASP A 220 -5.48 -6.61 -2.64
C ASP A 220 -5.61 -5.72 -1.40
N THR A 221 -5.81 -4.42 -1.59
CA THR A 221 -6.13 -3.49 -0.49
C THR A 221 -7.39 -3.89 0.27
N ALA A 222 -8.47 -4.22 -0.45
CA ALA A 222 -9.73 -4.65 0.19
C ALA A 222 -9.55 -5.98 0.96
N LYS A 223 -8.79 -6.92 0.39
CA LYS A 223 -8.51 -8.21 1.04
C LYS A 223 -7.58 -8.04 2.24
N ALA A 224 -6.55 -7.21 2.12
CA ALA A 224 -5.66 -6.86 3.22
C ALA A 224 -6.41 -6.25 4.41
N LEU A 225 -7.41 -5.40 4.12
CA LEU A 225 -8.28 -4.83 5.15
C LEU A 225 -9.13 -5.90 5.86
N ALA A 226 -9.51 -6.99 5.17
CA ALA A 226 -10.19 -8.11 5.79
C ALA A 226 -9.25 -8.98 6.65
N PHE A 227 -7.97 -9.07 6.28
CA PHE A 227 -6.98 -9.90 7.00
C PHE A 227 -6.41 -9.22 8.24
N VAL A 228 -6.25 -7.89 8.18
CA VAL A 228 -5.69 -7.15 9.31
C VAL A 228 -6.68 -7.13 10.48
N ARG A 229 -6.17 -7.37 11.69
CA ARG A 229 -6.98 -7.26 12.92
C ARG A 229 -7.24 -5.79 13.29
N PRO A 230 -8.26 -5.51 14.09
CA PRO A 230 -8.43 -4.19 14.70
C PRO A 230 -7.16 -3.75 15.46
N GLY A 231 -6.70 -2.53 15.20
CA GLY A 231 -5.46 -1.97 15.73
C GLY A 231 -4.18 -2.40 15.00
N GLY A 232 -4.27 -3.29 14.02
CA GLY A 232 -3.16 -3.71 13.16
C GLY A 232 -2.82 -2.68 12.08
N TRP A 233 -1.89 -3.03 11.19
CA TRP A 233 -1.31 -2.13 10.21
C TRP A 233 -1.44 -2.66 8.79
N LEU A 234 -1.72 -1.76 7.86
CA LEU A 234 -1.58 -1.96 6.41
C LEU A 234 -0.36 -1.20 5.94
N LEU A 235 0.45 -1.82 5.11
CA LEU A 235 1.64 -1.24 4.49
C LEU A 235 1.62 -1.58 3.00
N TRP A 236 1.66 -0.56 2.15
CA TRP A 236 1.79 -0.71 0.70
C TRP A 236 3.19 -0.33 0.27
N HIS A 237 3.75 -1.09 -0.67
CA HIS A 237 4.90 -0.68 -1.44
C HIS A 237 4.45 0.04 -2.72
N ASP A 238 5.39 0.63 -3.44
CA ASP A 238 5.19 1.31 -4.73
C ASP A 238 4.18 2.46 -4.73
N TYR A 239 3.88 3.04 -3.57
CA TYR A 239 3.27 4.34 -3.51
C TYR A 239 4.31 5.38 -3.91
N THR A 240 4.33 5.70 -5.19
CA THR A 240 5.33 6.59 -5.77
C THR A 240 4.65 7.75 -6.49
N TRP A 241 5.35 8.85 -6.62
CA TRP A 241 4.95 9.86 -7.57
C TRP A 241 5.09 9.26 -8.98
N ALA A 242 4.05 8.56 -9.38
CA ALA A 242 4.02 7.88 -10.64
C ALA A 242 3.53 8.84 -11.72
N PRO A 243 4.35 9.15 -12.73
CA PRO A 243 3.83 9.62 -14.00
C PRO A 243 2.86 8.55 -14.52
N GLN A 244 1.89 8.96 -15.33
CA GLN A 244 0.81 8.09 -15.83
C GLN A 244 1.26 6.84 -16.60
N ASP A 245 2.49 6.85 -17.08
CA ASP A 245 3.17 5.78 -17.78
C ASP A 245 4.01 4.89 -16.82
N SER A 246 3.98 5.16 -15.53
CA SER A 246 4.66 4.32 -14.53
C SER A 246 3.86 3.05 -14.26
N GLU A 247 4.55 1.94 -14.19
CA GLU A 247 3.97 0.64 -13.81
C GLU A 247 3.29 0.67 -12.44
N CYS A 248 3.74 1.54 -11.55
CA CYS A 248 3.21 1.70 -10.18
C CYS A 248 2.01 2.67 -10.08
N ALA A 249 1.56 3.29 -11.18
CA ALA A 249 0.44 4.23 -11.15
C ALA A 249 -0.85 3.62 -10.58
N GLY A 250 -1.07 2.34 -10.81
CA GLY A 250 -2.22 1.60 -10.29
C GLY A 250 -2.23 1.50 -8.76
N VAL A 251 -1.06 1.29 -8.15
CA VAL A 251 -0.89 1.27 -6.68
C VAL A 251 -1.18 2.66 -6.11
N THR A 252 -0.58 3.70 -6.70
CA THR A 252 -0.80 5.09 -6.25
C THR A 252 -2.28 5.45 -6.29
N LYS A 253 -2.99 5.07 -7.36
CA LYS A 253 -4.44 5.29 -7.49
C LYS A 253 -5.22 4.56 -6.39
N ALA A 254 -4.96 3.27 -6.19
CA ALA A 254 -5.66 2.45 -5.20
C ALA A 254 -5.47 2.99 -3.76
N VAL A 255 -4.23 3.37 -3.41
CA VAL A 255 -3.90 3.93 -2.09
C VAL A 255 -4.50 5.32 -1.91
N ASN A 256 -4.52 6.15 -2.94
CA ASN A 256 -5.20 7.45 -2.90
C ASN A 256 -6.70 7.30 -2.64
N GLU A 257 -7.38 6.37 -3.32
CA GLU A 257 -8.80 6.07 -3.07
C GLU A 257 -9.02 5.59 -1.64
N PHE A 258 -8.14 4.68 -1.15
CA PHE A 258 -8.20 4.21 0.23
C PHE A 258 -8.07 5.39 1.22
N PHE A 259 -7.09 6.28 1.01
CA PHE A 259 -6.91 7.48 1.85
C PHE A 259 -8.16 8.37 1.84
N LEU A 260 -8.76 8.61 0.68
CA LEU A 260 -9.97 9.43 0.57
C LEU A 260 -11.17 8.82 1.32
N GLN A 261 -11.23 7.50 1.45
CA GLN A 261 -12.28 6.80 2.20
C GLN A 261 -12.03 6.76 3.71
N HIS A 262 -10.78 6.56 4.12
CA HIS A 262 -10.42 6.27 5.52
C HIS A 262 -9.74 7.42 6.25
N GLY A 263 -9.15 8.39 5.53
CA GLY A 263 -8.61 9.64 6.07
C GLY A 263 -7.30 9.55 6.87
N THR A 264 -6.80 8.35 7.15
CA THR A 264 -5.65 8.13 8.06
C THR A 264 -4.60 7.23 7.41
N CYS A 265 -3.99 7.70 6.34
CA CYS A 265 -2.88 7.04 5.67
C CYS A 265 -1.75 8.03 5.47
N PHE A 266 -0.50 7.57 5.62
CA PHE A 266 0.70 8.42 5.48
C PHE A 266 1.66 7.81 4.47
N HIS A 267 2.30 8.66 3.69
CA HIS A 267 3.50 8.30 2.95
C HIS A 267 4.72 8.43 3.85
N ILE A 268 5.57 7.41 3.90
CA ILE A 268 6.83 7.45 4.66
C ILE A 268 7.91 8.13 3.83
N ALA A 269 8.45 9.21 4.36
CA ALA A 269 9.47 10.03 3.69
C ALA A 269 10.64 9.19 3.18
N LYS A 270 11.12 9.51 1.96
CA LYS A 270 12.27 8.88 1.31
C LYS A 270 12.08 7.39 0.95
N THR A 271 10.87 6.90 0.96
CA THR A 271 10.51 5.53 0.56
C THR A 271 9.33 5.54 -0.39
N ARG A 272 8.96 4.38 -0.90
CA ARG A 272 7.72 4.14 -1.63
C ARG A 272 6.64 3.49 -0.76
N PHE A 273 6.75 3.63 0.57
CA PHE A 273 5.75 3.07 1.50
C PHE A 273 4.61 4.03 1.77
N ALA A 274 3.39 3.50 1.71
CA ALA A 274 2.22 4.08 2.35
C ALA A 274 1.82 3.20 3.54
N ILE A 275 1.45 3.82 4.67
CA ILE A 275 1.13 3.10 5.91
C ILE A 275 -0.18 3.59 6.51
N HIS A 276 -0.98 2.66 7.02
CA HIS A 276 -2.23 2.94 7.71
C HIS A 276 -2.39 2.06 8.95
N ARG A 277 -2.85 2.64 10.05
CA ARG A 277 -3.24 1.88 11.22
C ARG A 277 -4.75 1.73 11.26
N VAL A 278 -5.23 0.50 11.27
CA VAL A 278 -6.65 0.20 11.42
C VAL A 278 -7.12 0.58 12.82
N ALA A 279 -8.31 1.17 12.93
CA ALA A 279 -8.88 1.53 14.22
C ALA A 279 -8.97 0.31 15.14
N ALA A 280 -8.59 0.48 16.40
CA ALA A 280 -8.80 -0.55 17.40
C ALA A 280 -10.30 -0.80 17.63
N ALA A 281 -10.67 -2.05 17.94
CA ALA A 281 -12.05 -2.33 18.35
C ALA A 281 -12.38 -1.48 19.59
N THR A 282 -13.47 -0.74 19.52
CA THR A 282 -13.99 -0.04 20.72
C THR A 282 -14.38 -1.10 21.75
N PRO A 283 -13.86 -1.05 23.00
CA PRO A 283 -14.33 -1.97 24.04
C PRO A 283 -15.85 -1.86 24.14
N GLY A 284 -16.55 -2.96 23.91
CA GLY A 284 -17.98 -3.00 24.03
C GLY A 284 -18.38 -2.44 25.40
N ARG A 285 -19.30 -1.46 25.40
CA ARG A 285 -20.00 -1.03 26.59
C ARG A 285 -20.75 -2.27 27.07
N SER A 286 -20.18 -2.98 28.06
CA SER A 286 -20.89 -4.05 28.72
C SER A 286 -22.16 -3.43 29.27
N ASP A 287 -23.32 -3.77 28.70
CA ASP A 287 -24.62 -3.51 29.30
C ASP A 287 -24.60 -4.12 30.69
N ARG A 288 -24.29 -3.32 31.70
CA ARG A 288 -24.68 -3.63 33.07
C ARG A 288 -26.20 -3.59 33.06
N ILE A 289 -26.78 -4.73 32.77
CA ILE A 289 -28.16 -4.99 33.15
C ILE A 289 -28.16 -4.91 34.67
N LEU A 290 -28.57 -3.76 35.18
CA LEU A 290 -28.96 -3.61 36.58
C LEU A 290 -30.15 -4.54 36.82
N GLY A 291 -29.86 -5.72 37.36
CA GLY A 291 -30.86 -6.56 37.96
C GLY A 291 -31.44 -5.77 39.11
N GLY A 292 -32.64 -5.17 38.89
CA GLY A 292 -33.46 -4.66 39.96
C GLY A 292 -33.91 -5.82 40.80
N ALA A 293 -33.49 -5.84 42.02
CA ALA A 293 -34.11 -6.65 43.07
C ALA A 293 -35.43 -6.04 43.45
N SER A 294 -36.47 -6.82 43.43
CA SER A 294 -37.69 -6.66 44.22
C SER A 294 -37.68 -7.63 45.37
#